data_6e4d73fd996c1bf0b113de1c1166fef9
#
_entry.id   6e4d73fd996c1bf0b113de1c1166fef9
#
_cell.length_a   1.000
_cell.length_b   1.000
_cell.length_c   1.000
_cell.angle_alpha   90.00
_cell.angle_beta   90.00
_cell.angle_gamma   90.00
#
_symmetry.space_group_name_H-M   'P 1'
#
loop_
_entity.id
_entity.type
_entity.pdbx_description
1 polymer ?
#
loop_
_entity_poly.entity_id
_entity_poly.type
_entity_poly.pdbx_seq_one_letter_code
_entity_poly.pdbx_strand_id
1 'polypeptide(L)'
;EELIELRKHLGLDEIHLLGQSWGGMQAIWYAIEYKPKGIKSYILSSTLSSAKLWEKEQKRRISYMSEVDQKALLDAVNTGDYSSKEYNDALERFMEMYCAGEVTEDSPECLRRPKKSGSEAYIVGWGQNEFSPTGTLSGYEFTDRLHEIKEPCLVTSGAIDLCSPYIAKTMYDRIPNSKWELFEYSRHMPFVEENEKYIKVLTEWLNAND
;
A
#
# COMPACT_ATOMS: atom_id res chain seq x y z
N GLU A 1 -4.46 -11.84 -14.67
CA GLU A 1 -4.06 -12.98 -15.52
C GLU A 1 -2.67 -13.48 -15.16
N GLU A 2 -1.62 -12.64 -15.10
CA GLU A 2 -0.23 -13.04 -14.79
C GLU A 2 -0.10 -13.84 -13.49
N LEU A 3 -0.77 -13.43 -12.40
CA LEU A 3 -0.74 -14.16 -11.13
C LEU A 3 -1.36 -15.57 -11.25
N ILE A 4 -2.39 -15.72 -12.07
CA ILE A 4 -3.02 -17.03 -12.34
C ILE A 4 -2.04 -17.94 -13.07
N GLU A 5 -1.43 -17.43 -14.12
CA GLU A 5 -0.46 -18.22 -14.91
C GLU A 5 0.80 -18.53 -14.09
N LEU A 6 1.26 -17.60 -13.24
CA LEU A 6 2.38 -17.85 -12.33
C LEU A 6 2.08 -18.97 -11.32
N ARG A 7 0.92 -18.93 -10.67
CA ARG A 7 0.48 -19.99 -9.74
C ARG A 7 0.44 -21.35 -10.44
N LYS A 8 -0.15 -21.40 -11.62
CA LYS A 8 -0.25 -22.60 -12.43
C LYS A 8 1.13 -23.12 -12.84
N HIS A 9 2.02 -22.24 -13.33
CA HIS A 9 3.37 -22.59 -13.75
C HIS A 9 4.20 -23.16 -12.59
N LEU A 10 4.04 -22.61 -11.38
CA LEU A 10 4.75 -23.04 -10.18
C LEU A 10 4.07 -24.21 -9.42
N GLY A 11 2.89 -24.66 -9.87
CA GLY A 11 2.13 -25.71 -9.18
C GLY A 11 1.65 -25.30 -7.78
N LEU A 12 1.32 -24.03 -7.59
CA LEU A 12 0.90 -23.49 -6.29
C LEU A 12 -0.63 -23.61 -6.13
N ASP A 13 -1.09 -24.80 -5.72
CA ASP A 13 -2.51 -25.09 -5.55
C ASP A 13 -3.08 -24.40 -4.31
N GLU A 14 -2.37 -24.42 -3.19
CA GLU A 14 -2.73 -23.74 -1.96
C GLU A 14 -1.67 -22.72 -1.55
N ILE A 15 -2.09 -21.49 -1.24
CA ILE A 15 -1.18 -20.40 -0.89
C ILE A 15 -1.77 -19.47 0.15
N HIS A 16 -0.89 -18.82 0.91
CA HIS A 16 -1.16 -17.51 1.52
C HIS A 16 -0.69 -16.42 0.56
N LEU A 17 -1.54 -15.45 0.30
CA LEU A 17 -1.21 -14.37 -0.64
C LEU A 17 -0.96 -13.06 0.12
N LEU A 18 0.30 -12.63 0.14
CA LEU A 18 0.69 -11.33 0.69
C LEU A 18 0.80 -10.28 -0.42
N GLY A 19 0.12 -9.16 -0.23
CA GLY A 19 0.25 -7.98 -1.08
C GLY A 19 0.57 -6.74 -0.25
N GLN A 20 1.69 -6.09 -0.57
CA GLN A 20 2.08 -4.83 0.05
C GLN A 20 1.79 -3.66 -0.90
N SER A 21 1.19 -2.59 -0.39
CA SER A 21 0.88 -1.38 -1.15
C SER A 21 0.07 -1.71 -2.42
N TRP A 22 0.56 -1.39 -3.60
CA TRP A 22 -0.06 -1.77 -4.88
C TRP A 22 -0.29 -3.28 -5.03
N GLY A 23 0.61 -4.11 -4.49
CA GLY A 23 0.41 -5.56 -4.45
C GLY A 23 -0.83 -5.99 -3.66
N GLY A 24 -1.21 -5.24 -2.63
CA GLY A 24 -2.46 -5.47 -1.90
C GLY A 24 -3.69 -5.07 -2.70
N MET A 25 -3.62 -4.02 -3.53
CA MET A 25 -4.69 -3.68 -4.48
C MET A 25 -4.90 -4.83 -5.48
N GLN A 26 -3.82 -5.43 -5.98
CA GLN A 26 -3.89 -6.62 -6.85
C GLN A 26 -4.50 -7.82 -6.13
N ALA A 27 -4.15 -8.06 -4.86
CA ALA A 27 -4.69 -9.15 -4.07
C ALA A 27 -6.20 -8.98 -3.84
N ILE A 28 -6.69 -7.77 -3.54
CA ILE A 28 -8.11 -7.44 -3.41
C ILE A 28 -8.84 -7.68 -4.74
N TRP A 29 -8.31 -7.15 -5.83
CA TRP A 29 -8.88 -7.37 -7.16
C TRP A 29 -8.94 -8.86 -7.51
N TYR A 30 -7.84 -9.57 -7.26
CA TYR A 30 -7.77 -11.02 -7.51
C TYR A 30 -8.81 -11.79 -6.70
N ALA A 31 -8.96 -11.46 -5.42
CA ALA A 31 -9.95 -12.09 -4.54
C ALA A 31 -11.39 -11.89 -5.05
N ILE A 32 -11.74 -10.67 -5.44
CA ILE A 32 -13.13 -10.28 -5.76
C ILE A 32 -13.50 -10.62 -7.20
N GLU A 33 -12.63 -10.34 -8.17
CA GLU A 33 -12.96 -10.53 -9.59
C GLU A 33 -12.71 -11.96 -10.08
N TYR A 34 -11.69 -12.63 -9.56
CA TYR A 34 -11.33 -13.97 -10.01
C TYR A 34 -11.81 -15.09 -9.08
N LYS A 35 -12.10 -14.77 -7.80
CA LYS A 35 -12.56 -15.73 -6.78
C LYS A 35 -11.74 -17.03 -6.80
N PRO A 36 -10.40 -16.91 -6.65
CA PRO A 36 -9.49 -18.02 -6.84
C PRO A 36 -9.70 -19.11 -5.80
N LYS A 37 -9.53 -20.37 -6.20
CA LYS A 37 -9.48 -21.49 -5.26
C LYS A 37 -8.08 -21.61 -4.65
N GLY A 38 -8.01 -22.25 -3.48
CA GLY A 38 -6.73 -22.55 -2.83
C GLY A 38 -6.04 -21.35 -2.19
N ILE A 39 -6.79 -20.30 -1.83
CA ILE A 39 -6.26 -19.23 -0.98
C ILE A 39 -6.56 -19.58 0.47
N LYS A 40 -5.53 -19.88 1.25
CA LYS A 40 -5.63 -20.13 2.69
C LYS A 40 -5.88 -18.84 3.46
N SER A 41 -5.17 -17.76 3.12
CA SER A 41 -5.42 -16.43 3.66
C SER A 41 -4.85 -15.33 2.77
N TYR A 42 -5.34 -14.12 2.97
CA TYR A 42 -4.75 -12.89 2.43
C TYR A 42 -4.02 -12.10 3.51
N ILE A 43 -2.88 -11.51 3.17
CA ILE A 43 -2.18 -10.53 4.00
C ILE A 43 -2.13 -9.23 3.21
N LEU A 44 -2.91 -8.25 3.64
CA LEU A 44 -3.05 -6.93 3.03
C LEU A 44 -2.20 -5.93 3.82
N SER A 45 -0.96 -5.74 3.39
CA SER A 45 0.04 -4.95 4.11
C SER A 45 0.12 -3.54 3.52
N SER A 46 -0.16 -2.51 4.34
CA SER A 46 -0.02 -1.10 3.95
C SER A 46 -0.63 -0.81 2.57
N THR A 47 -1.90 -1.16 2.38
CA THR A 47 -2.61 -1.09 1.09
C THR A 47 -3.95 -0.39 1.18
N LEU A 48 -4.70 -0.36 0.08
CA LEU A 48 -5.96 0.37 -0.04
C LEU A 48 -6.99 -0.38 -0.88
N SER A 49 -8.26 -0.09 -0.64
CA SER A 49 -9.40 -0.62 -1.42
C SER A 49 -10.04 0.43 -2.34
N SER A 50 -9.60 1.70 -2.27
CA SER A 50 -10.20 2.82 -3.02
C SER A 50 -9.15 3.89 -3.33
N ALA A 51 -8.97 4.18 -4.62
CA ALA A 51 -8.15 5.31 -5.09
C ALA A 51 -8.72 6.66 -4.63
N LYS A 52 -10.05 6.77 -4.57
CA LYS A 52 -10.72 7.99 -4.11
C LYS A 52 -10.52 8.21 -2.61
N LEU A 53 -10.59 7.15 -1.80
CA LEU A 53 -10.30 7.25 -0.37
C LEU A 53 -8.82 7.59 -0.13
N TRP A 54 -7.92 6.99 -0.90
CA TRP A 54 -6.51 7.34 -0.90
C TRP A 54 -6.30 8.83 -1.13
N GLU A 55 -6.81 9.38 -2.22
CA GLU A 55 -6.66 10.79 -2.56
C GLU A 55 -7.15 11.72 -1.43
N LYS A 56 -8.30 11.39 -0.84
CA LYS A 56 -8.85 12.13 0.31
C LYS A 56 -7.88 12.13 1.50
N GLU A 57 -7.32 10.97 1.81
CA GLU A 57 -6.39 10.82 2.94
C GLU A 57 -5.04 11.48 2.65
N GLN A 58 -4.54 11.45 1.41
CA GLN A 58 -3.33 12.19 1.05
C GLN A 58 -3.52 13.71 1.18
N LYS A 59 -4.63 14.24 0.70
CA LYS A 59 -4.98 15.68 0.90
C LYS A 59 -5.05 16.06 2.38
N ARG A 60 -5.60 15.18 3.22
CA ARG A 60 -5.61 15.37 4.67
C ARG A 60 -4.20 15.38 5.26
N ARG A 61 -3.31 14.49 4.81
CA ARG A 61 -1.91 14.46 5.26
C ARG A 61 -1.12 15.69 4.81
N ILE A 62 -1.32 16.12 3.58
CA ILE A 62 -0.72 17.36 3.07
C ILE A 62 -1.14 18.54 3.95
N SER A 63 -2.38 18.61 4.42
CA SER A 63 -2.85 19.69 5.29
C SER A 63 -2.15 19.78 6.66
N TYR A 64 -1.36 18.79 7.03
CA TYR A 64 -0.52 18.80 8.25
C TYR A 64 0.91 19.29 7.99
N MET A 65 1.29 19.50 6.74
CA MET A 65 2.60 20.04 6.37
C MET A 65 2.65 21.56 6.53
N SER A 66 3.82 22.15 6.32
CA SER A 66 3.97 23.61 6.29
C SER A 66 3.14 24.22 5.15
N GLU A 67 2.70 25.47 5.28
CA GLU A 67 1.94 26.16 4.22
C GLU A 67 2.72 26.22 2.89
N VAL A 68 4.05 26.34 2.95
CA VAL A 68 4.93 26.33 1.79
C VAL A 68 4.88 24.99 1.06
N ASP A 69 4.98 23.89 1.81
CA ASP A 69 4.92 22.55 1.26
C ASP A 69 3.54 22.21 0.71
N GLN A 70 2.49 22.57 1.45
CA GLN A 70 1.11 22.40 0.97
C GLN A 70 0.92 23.10 -0.39
N LYS A 71 1.36 24.36 -0.48
CA LYS A 71 1.25 25.12 -1.72
C LYS A 71 2.03 24.45 -2.85
N ALA A 72 3.28 24.04 -2.63
CA ALA A 72 4.11 23.41 -3.64
C ALA A 72 3.50 22.13 -4.20
N LEU A 73 2.99 21.25 -3.30
CA LEU A 73 2.38 19.99 -3.68
C LEU A 73 1.05 20.19 -4.43
N LEU A 74 0.19 21.09 -3.94
CA LEU A 74 -1.13 21.32 -4.54
C LEU A 74 -1.04 22.10 -5.87
N ASP A 75 -0.12 23.06 -5.97
CA ASP A 75 0.10 23.79 -7.23
C ASP A 75 0.58 22.84 -8.33
N ALA A 76 1.50 21.92 -8.01
CA ALA A 76 1.97 20.91 -8.98
C ALA A 76 0.83 20.00 -9.47
N VAL A 77 -0.07 19.56 -8.58
CA VAL A 77 -1.26 18.78 -8.96
C VAL A 77 -2.19 19.60 -9.86
N ASN A 78 -2.40 20.88 -9.56
CA ASN A 78 -3.32 21.73 -10.30
C ASN A 78 -2.77 22.13 -11.69
N THR A 79 -1.45 22.31 -11.81
CA THR A 79 -0.80 22.75 -13.06
C THR A 79 -0.33 21.58 -13.92
N GLY A 80 -0.13 20.41 -13.33
CA GLY A 80 0.51 19.24 -13.96
C GLY A 80 2.03 19.39 -14.10
N ASP A 81 2.63 20.39 -13.47
CA ASP A 81 4.08 20.59 -13.47
C ASP A 81 4.71 20.06 -12.18
N TYR A 82 5.35 18.91 -12.29
CA TYR A 82 6.04 18.21 -11.19
C TYR A 82 7.56 18.39 -11.25
N SER A 83 8.08 19.35 -12.05
CA SER A 83 9.52 19.52 -12.27
C SER A 83 10.17 20.52 -11.32
N SER A 84 9.38 21.36 -10.61
CA SER A 84 9.91 22.42 -9.77
C SER A 84 10.70 21.87 -8.57
N LYS A 85 11.72 22.63 -8.15
CA LYS A 85 12.51 22.26 -6.96
C LYS A 85 11.64 22.27 -5.71
N GLU A 86 10.75 23.23 -5.59
CA GLU A 86 9.82 23.39 -4.46
C GLU A 86 8.92 22.15 -4.30
N TYR A 87 8.40 21.63 -5.43
CA TYR A 87 7.63 20.38 -5.41
C TYR A 87 8.48 19.20 -4.97
N ASN A 88 9.67 19.03 -5.55
CA ASN A 88 10.53 17.89 -5.22
C ASN A 88 10.97 17.91 -3.75
N ASP A 89 11.36 19.06 -3.22
CA ASP A 89 11.73 19.22 -1.81
C ASP A 89 10.53 18.94 -0.87
N ALA A 90 9.32 19.35 -1.24
CA ALA A 90 8.10 19.10 -0.47
C ALA A 90 7.68 17.61 -0.54
N LEU A 91 7.83 17.00 -1.71
CA LEU A 91 7.57 15.56 -1.91
C LEU A 91 8.54 14.71 -1.07
N GLU A 92 9.83 15.04 -1.05
CA GLU A 92 10.82 14.34 -0.25
C GLU A 92 10.43 14.36 1.24
N ARG A 93 10.11 15.54 1.78
CA ARG A 93 9.64 15.67 3.18
C ARG A 93 8.36 14.88 3.45
N PHE A 94 7.42 14.87 2.50
CA PHE A 94 6.20 14.09 2.62
C PHE A 94 6.49 12.58 2.66
N MET A 95 7.37 12.10 1.77
CA MET A 95 7.75 10.69 1.72
C MET A 95 8.54 10.25 2.93
N GLU A 96 9.44 11.09 3.44
CA GLU A 96 10.13 10.84 4.72
C GLU A 96 9.16 10.72 5.90
N MET A 97 8.14 11.56 5.92
CA MET A 97 7.17 11.59 7.01
C MET A 97 6.26 10.36 7.02
N TYR A 98 5.85 9.85 5.86
CA TYR A 98 4.78 8.85 5.74
C TYR A 98 5.18 7.54 5.05
N CYS A 99 6.25 7.51 4.27
CA CYS A 99 6.66 6.32 3.52
C CYS A 99 7.86 5.63 4.17
N ALA A 100 9.01 6.26 4.18
CA ALA A 100 10.24 5.72 4.76
C ALA A 100 11.16 6.85 5.17
N GLY A 101 11.94 6.65 6.23
CA GLY A 101 13.00 7.55 6.60
C GLY A 101 14.17 7.56 5.61
N GLU A 102 15.10 8.47 5.85
CA GLU A 102 16.34 8.55 5.07
C GLU A 102 17.08 7.21 5.07
N VAL A 103 17.55 6.81 3.89
CA VAL A 103 18.37 5.61 3.74
C VAL A 103 19.82 5.97 4.03
N THR A 104 20.37 5.42 5.12
CA THR A 104 21.76 5.61 5.56
C THR A 104 22.61 4.36 5.31
N GLU A 105 23.90 4.43 5.59
CA GLU A 105 24.81 3.27 5.50
C GLU A 105 24.40 2.14 6.47
N ASP A 106 23.76 2.47 7.58
CA ASP A 106 23.27 1.52 8.58
C ASP A 106 21.90 0.92 8.24
N SER A 107 21.22 1.46 7.22
CA SER A 107 19.91 0.93 6.80
C SER A 107 20.02 -0.51 6.29
N PRO A 108 18.97 -1.33 6.45
CA PRO A 108 18.95 -2.70 5.90
C PRO A 108 19.31 -2.75 4.42
N GLU A 109 19.99 -3.82 4.00
CA GLU A 109 20.48 -3.99 2.62
C GLU A 109 19.35 -3.85 1.58
N CYS A 110 18.16 -4.35 1.89
CA CYS A 110 16.98 -4.25 1.01
C CYS A 110 16.55 -2.81 0.69
N LEU A 111 16.90 -1.83 1.53
CA LEU A 111 16.69 -0.41 1.26
C LEU A 111 17.85 0.22 0.48
N ARG A 112 19.11 -0.19 0.77
CA ARG A 112 20.32 0.40 0.21
C ARG A 112 20.65 -0.06 -1.22
N ARG A 113 20.26 -1.28 -1.58
CA ARG A 113 20.60 -1.83 -2.90
C ARG A 113 19.95 -1.03 -4.04
N PRO A 114 20.65 -0.87 -5.19
CA PRO A 114 20.08 -0.20 -6.36
C PRO A 114 18.79 -0.87 -6.82
N LYS A 115 17.80 -0.07 -7.12
CA LYS A 115 16.49 -0.55 -7.60
C LYS A 115 16.27 -0.10 -9.05
N LYS A 116 15.67 -0.98 -9.84
CA LYS A 116 15.12 -0.61 -11.15
C LYS A 116 13.63 -0.37 -10.98
N SER A 117 13.18 0.84 -11.21
CA SER A 117 11.76 1.20 -11.15
C SER A 117 11.17 1.27 -12.55
N GLY A 118 9.95 0.76 -12.71
CA GLY A 118 9.15 0.87 -13.94
C GLY A 118 8.38 2.18 -13.96
N SER A 119 9.05 3.31 -14.13
CA SER A 119 8.40 4.64 -14.09
C SER A 119 7.27 4.79 -15.09
N GLU A 120 7.41 4.27 -16.30
CA GLU A 120 6.34 4.32 -17.31
C GLU A 120 5.10 3.55 -16.87
N ALA A 121 5.26 2.33 -16.33
CA ALA A 121 4.14 1.53 -15.82
C ALA A 121 3.46 2.22 -14.64
N TYR A 122 4.23 2.87 -13.75
CA TYR A 122 3.70 3.65 -12.65
C TYR A 122 2.86 4.84 -13.16
N ILE A 123 3.37 5.62 -14.09
CA ILE A 123 2.68 6.79 -14.66
C ILE A 123 1.38 6.38 -15.37
N VAL A 124 1.40 5.31 -16.15
CA VAL A 124 0.21 4.80 -16.84
C VAL A 124 -0.81 4.27 -15.82
N GLY A 125 -0.37 3.54 -14.82
CA GLY A 125 -1.24 2.94 -13.80
C GLY A 125 -1.78 3.96 -12.81
N TRP A 126 -0.92 4.69 -12.16
CA TRP A 126 -1.26 5.58 -11.06
C TRP A 126 -1.34 7.06 -11.46
N GLY A 127 -0.34 7.53 -12.18
CA GLY A 127 -0.21 8.95 -12.56
C GLY A 127 1.18 9.49 -12.23
N GLN A 128 1.36 10.78 -12.43
CA GLN A 128 2.65 11.45 -12.24
C GLN A 128 2.97 11.81 -10.77
N ASN A 129 2.01 11.67 -9.87
CA ASN A 129 2.18 12.01 -8.46
C ASN A 129 1.52 10.98 -7.56
N GLU A 130 1.97 10.93 -6.29
CA GLU A 130 1.50 9.99 -5.29
C GLU A 130 0.10 10.34 -4.75
N PHE A 131 -0.30 11.60 -4.78
CA PHE A 131 -1.43 12.12 -4.01
C PHE A 131 -2.77 12.02 -4.74
N SER A 132 -2.77 12.20 -6.05
CA SER A 132 -3.97 12.23 -6.89
C SER A 132 -3.83 11.23 -8.04
N PRO A 133 -4.39 10.03 -7.91
CA PRO A 133 -4.35 9.04 -8.98
C PRO A 133 -5.07 9.55 -10.25
N THR A 134 -4.34 9.66 -11.35
CA THR A 134 -4.85 10.13 -12.66
C THR A 134 -4.69 9.08 -13.75
N GLY A 135 -3.99 7.99 -13.46
CA GLY A 135 -3.79 6.89 -14.39
C GLY A 135 -4.99 5.94 -14.48
N THR A 136 -4.79 4.78 -15.08
CA THR A 136 -5.84 3.77 -15.30
C THR A 136 -6.44 3.21 -14.01
N LEU A 137 -5.73 3.35 -12.87
CA LEU A 137 -6.18 2.94 -11.54
C LEU A 137 -6.96 4.03 -10.80
N SER A 138 -7.18 5.21 -11.38
CA SER A 138 -7.97 6.29 -10.76
C SER A 138 -9.40 5.87 -10.41
N GLY A 139 -9.97 4.93 -11.17
CA GLY A 139 -11.28 4.32 -10.91
C GLY A 139 -11.25 3.07 -10.01
N TYR A 140 -10.09 2.73 -9.40
CA TYR A 140 -9.99 1.56 -8.53
C TYR A 140 -10.86 1.77 -7.27
N GLU A 141 -11.94 0.99 -7.13
CA GLU A 141 -12.90 1.10 -6.05
C GLU A 141 -13.51 -0.28 -5.72
N PHE A 142 -13.09 -0.84 -4.60
CA PHE A 142 -13.54 -2.14 -4.10
C PHE A 142 -14.10 -2.08 -2.68
N THR A 143 -14.16 -0.91 -2.07
CA THR A 143 -14.53 -0.74 -0.67
C THR A 143 -15.87 -1.38 -0.33
N ASP A 144 -16.89 -1.16 -1.15
CA ASP A 144 -18.23 -1.71 -0.90
C ASP A 144 -18.33 -3.21 -1.21
N ARG A 145 -17.34 -3.77 -1.89
CA ARG A 145 -17.26 -5.18 -2.29
C ARG A 145 -16.32 -6.01 -1.40
N LEU A 146 -15.63 -5.41 -0.44
CA LEU A 146 -14.71 -6.11 0.46
C LEU A 146 -15.38 -7.26 1.23
N HIS A 147 -16.68 -7.17 1.46
CA HIS A 147 -17.48 -8.22 2.08
C HIS A 147 -17.56 -9.52 1.26
N GLU A 148 -17.16 -9.50 -0.01
CA GLU A 148 -17.07 -10.68 -0.87
C GLU A 148 -15.85 -11.56 -0.55
N ILE A 149 -14.80 -11.02 0.07
CA ILE A 149 -13.62 -11.77 0.53
C ILE A 149 -14.03 -12.60 1.75
N LYS A 150 -14.00 -13.93 1.62
CA LYS A 150 -14.45 -14.88 2.65
C LYS A 150 -13.30 -15.54 3.37
N GLU A 151 -12.15 -15.61 2.74
CA GLU A 151 -10.93 -16.17 3.29
C GLU A 151 -10.43 -15.31 4.47
N PRO A 152 -9.72 -15.92 5.44
CA PRO A 152 -9.07 -15.18 6.50
C PRO A 152 -8.17 -14.06 5.94
N CYS A 153 -8.25 -12.87 6.52
CA CYS A 153 -7.51 -11.71 6.04
C CYS A 153 -6.80 -10.98 7.17
N LEU A 154 -5.48 -10.86 7.07
CA LEU A 154 -4.68 -10.01 7.94
C LEU A 154 -4.47 -8.66 7.26
N VAL A 155 -4.97 -7.59 7.87
CA VAL A 155 -4.68 -6.21 7.47
C VAL A 155 -3.55 -5.68 8.35
N THR A 156 -2.50 -5.13 7.77
CA THR A 156 -1.42 -4.49 8.54
C THR A 156 -1.20 -3.05 8.08
N SER A 157 -0.87 -2.15 8.98
CA SER A 157 -0.53 -0.76 8.68
C SER A 157 0.36 -0.15 9.75
N GLY A 158 1.21 0.80 9.37
CA GLY A 158 1.89 1.66 10.32
C GLY A 158 0.98 2.76 10.87
N ALA A 159 1.31 3.31 12.05
CA ALA A 159 0.56 4.40 12.66
C ALA A 159 0.64 5.71 11.86
N ILE A 160 1.78 5.96 11.21
CA ILE A 160 2.00 7.11 10.32
C ILE A 160 2.22 6.68 8.88
N ASP A 161 1.57 5.62 8.47
CA ASP A 161 1.65 5.00 7.15
C ASP A 161 1.10 5.91 6.04
N LEU A 162 1.70 5.83 4.87
CA LEU A 162 1.20 6.42 3.63
C LEU A 162 -0.23 5.91 3.33
N CYS A 163 -0.49 4.60 3.51
CA CYS A 163 -1.83 4.02 3.61
C CYS A 163 -2.37 4.21 5.03
N SER A 164 -3.01 5.35 5.31
CA SER A 164 -3.39 5.75 6.66
C SER A 164 -4.09 4.64 7.46
N PRO A 165 -4.00 4.64 8.81
CA PRO A 165 -4.77 3.73 9.65
C PRO A 165 -6.28 3.78 9.38
N TYR A 166 -6.81 4.90 8.90
CA TYR A 166 -8.20 5.00 8.49
C TYR A 166 -8.51 4.17 7.23
N ILE A 167 -7.59 4.12 6.26
CA ILE A 167 -7.71 3.25 5.08
C ILE A 167 -7.69 1.78 5.52
N ALA A 168 -6.72 1.41 6.37
CA ALA A 168 -6.61 0.05 6.90
C ALA A 168 -7.86 -0.37 7.69
N LYS A 169 -8.33 0.51 8.59
CA LYS A 169 -9.56 0.28 9.35
C LYS A 169 -10.78 0.13 8.44
N THR A 170 -10.85 0.88 7.36
CA THR A 170 -11.94 0.78 6.38
C THR A 170 -12.01 -0.62 5.75
N MET A 171 -10.87 -1.24 5.47
CA MET A 171 -10.80 -2.62 4.99
C MET A 171 -11.16 -3.62 6.09
N TYR A 172 -10.58 -3.48 7.27
CA TYR A 172 -10.87 -4.31 8.44
C TYR A 172 -12.37 -4.35 8.78
N ASP A 173 -13.03 -3.21 8.81
CA ASP A 173 -14.45 -3.11 9.16
C ASP A 173 -15.38 -3.80 8.13
N ARG A 174 -14.91 -4.06 6.91
CA ARG A 174 -15.72 -4.59 5.80
C ARG A 174 -15.39 -6.00 5.38
N ILE A 175 -14.20 -6.50 5.68
CA ILE A 175 -13.82 -7.89 5.41
C ILE A 175 -14.27 -8.77 6.57
N PRO A 176 -15.20 -9.73 6.36
CA PRO A 176 -15.85 -10.44 7.46
C PRO A 176 -14.91 -11.22 8.39
N ASN A 177 -13.87 -11.86 7.81
CA ASN A 177 -12.91 -12.71 8.54
C ASN A 177 -11.56 -12.02 8.62
N SER A 178 -11.52 -10.80 9.12
CA SER A 178 -10.28 -10.03 9.17
C SER A 178 -9.77 -9.80 10.59
N LYS A 179 -8.46 -9.64 10.68
CA LYS A 179 -7.73 -9.09 11.84
C LYS A 179 -6.95 -7.89 11.36
N TRP A 180 -6.83 -6.86 12.19
CA TRP A 180 -5.98 -5.71 11.90
C TRP A 180 -4.89 -5.60 12.96
N GLU A 181 -3.65 -5.49 12.48
CA GLU A 181 -2.48 -5.22 13.31
C GLU A 181 -1.90 -3.85 12.97
N LEU A 182 -1.84 -2.97 13.96
CA LEU A 182 -1.25 -1.65 13.86
C LEU A 182 0.19 -1.69 14.39
N PHE A 183 1.11 -1.18 13.59
CA PHE A 183 2.52 -1.03 13.93
C PHE A 183 2.77 0.42 14.38
N GLU A 184 2.92 0.61 15.70
CA GLU A 184 2.83 1.93 16.33
C GLU A 184 3.99 2.86 15.96
N TYR A 185 5.13 2.28 15.61
CA TYR A 185 6.36 3.04 15.30
C TYR A 185 6.70 3.00 13.80
N SER A 186 5.80 2.50 12.97
CA SER A 186 6.05 2.33 11.55
C SER A 186 5.29 3.33 10.69
N ARG A 187 5.91 3.62 9.54
CA ARG A 187 5.34 4.26 8.37
C ARG A 187 4.83 3.17 7.39
N HIS A 188 5.16 3.32 6.13
CA HIS A 188 4.69 2.43 5.04
C HIS A 188 5.40 1.07 4.98
N MET A 189 6.49 0.89 5.74
CA MET A 189 7.30 -0.32 5.69
C MET A 189 7.46 -0.99 7.07
N PRO A 190 6.37 -1.44 7.72
CA PRO A 190 6.46 -2.08 9.04
C PRO A 190 7.34 -3.33 9.02
N PHE A 191 7.45 -4.02 7.89
CA PHE A 191 8.35 -5.16 7.71
C PHE A 191 9.85 -4.80 7.80
N VAL A 192 10.19 -3.51 7.72
CA VAL A 192 11.54 -2.98 7.94
C VAL A 192 11.63 -2.28 9.30
N GLU A 193 10.69 -1.39 9.60
CA GLU A 193 10.76 -0.46 10.73
C GLU A 193 10.46 -1.14 12.08
N GLU A 194 9.58 -2.15 12.08
CA GLU A 194 9.30 -3.01 13.25
C GLU A 194 9.43 -4.49 12.85
N ASN A 195 10.56 -4.85 12.25
CA ASN A 195 10.79 -6.15 11.63
C ASN A 195 10.50 -7.33 12.55
N GLU A 196 11.00 -7.31 13.79
CA GLU A 196 10.79 -8.41 14.75
C GLU A 196 9.29 -8.64 15.04
N LYS A 197 8.55 -7.55 15.30
CA LYS A 197 7.09 -7.60 15.50
C LYS A 197 6.39 -8.09 14.24
N TYR A 198 6.81 -7.59 13.07
CA TYR A 198 6.20 -7.97 11.79
C TYR A 198 6.36 -9.46 11.50
N ILE A 199 7.57 -10.01 11.65
CA ILE A 199 7.84 -11.45 11.46
C ILE A 199 7.04 -12.29 12.45
N LYS A 200 6.97 -11.87 13.72
CA LYS A 200 6.17 -12.59 14.74
C LYS A 200 4.69 -12.63 14.33
N VAL A 201 4.09 -11.49 14.01
CA VAL A 201 2.67 -11.38 13.62
C VAL A 201 2.38 -12.22 12.38
N LEU A 202 3.25 -12.15 11.36
CA LEU A 202 3.11 -12.91 10.13
C LEU A 202 3.22 -14.41 10.39
N THR A 203 4.20 -14.86 11.18
CA THR A 203 4.38 -16.28 11.51
C THR A 203 3.19 -16.83 12.29
N GLU A 204 2.70 -16.10 13.29
CA GLU A 204 1.51 -16.49 14.06
C GLU A 204 0.28 -16.58 13.15
N TRP A 205 0.12 -15.66 12.22
CA TRP A 205 -0.97 -15.65 11.25
C TRP A 205 -0.93 -16.86 10.30
N LEU A 206 0.23 -17.12 9.71
CA LEU A 206 0.42 -18.26 8.79
C LEU A 206 0.13 -19.59 9.51
N ASN A 207 0.71 -19.80 10.69
CA ASN A 207 0.49 -21.01 11.48
C ASN A 207 -0.98 -21.22 11.90
N ALA A 208 -1.73 -20.15 12.09
CA ALA A 208 -3.14 -20.24 12.48
C ALA A 208 -4.09 -20.54 11.31
N ASN A 209 -3.62 -20.37 10.08
CA ASN A 209 -4.42 -20.51 8.85
C ASN A 209 -3.85 -21.54 7.86
N ASP A 210 -2.86 -22.33 8.27
CA ASP A 210 -2.23 -23.35 7.46
C ASP A 210 -3.04 -24.68 7.36
#